data_2aef165149b25b23e2ff95793b06ad07
#
_entry.id   2aef165149b25b23e2ff95793b06ad07
#
_cell.length_a   1.000
_cell.length_b   1.000
_cell.length_c   1.000
_cell.angle_alpha   90.00
_cell.angle_beta   90.00
_cell.angle_gamma   90.00
#
_symmetry.space_group_name_H-M   'P 1'
#
loop_
_entity.id
_entity.type
_entity.pdbx_description
1 polymer ?
#
loop_
_entity_poly.entity_id
_entity_poly.type
_entity_poly.pdbx_seq_one_letter_code
_entity_poly.pdbx_strand_id
1 'polypeptide(L)'
;KALLILHGKQALNAEVRAAVQARREEGWLLDVRITWEGGDARRLVKEALLAGYPILIAGGGDGTLRDVAEAMALAKTKASLALLPLGTANDFACAAGVPLEPLAALALLDMPAQPIDLGEVDGQVFLNMATGGFGSNVTANTSEELKRVLGGAAYFLTGLTRFAEVQSSFGRFTGLDFQWEGGFLALGIGNGRQAGGGHLLCPQARVNDGLLAVCIIPAAADVVGTLGTMLS
;
A
#
# COMPACT_ATOMS: atom_id res chain seq x y z
N LYS A 1 9.85 2.01 -23.81
CA LYS A 1 9.47 0.59 -23.68
C LYS A 1 9.04 0.30 -22.25
N ALA A 2 7.89 -0.32 -22.06
CA ALA A 2 7.36 -0.68 -20.75
C ALA A 2 6.67 -2.05 -20.78
N LEU A 3 6.59 -2.73 -19.64
CA LEU A 3 5.81 -3.95 -19.45
C LEU A 3 4.72 -3.71 -18.41
N LEU A 4 3.47 -3.88 -18.81
CA LEU A 4 2.31 -3.91 -17.90
C LEU A 4 2.12 -5.34 -17.37
N ILE A 5 2.28 -5.51 -16.07
CA ILE A 5 1.93 -6.72 -15.33
C ILE A 5 0.50 -6.53 -14.80
N LEU A 6 -0.46 -7.09 -15.51
CA LEU A 6 -1.89 -6.88 -15.29
C LEU A 6 -2.48 -8.01 -14.46
N HIS A 7 -3.20 -7.67 -13.40
CA HIS A 7 -3.93 -8.66 -12.60
C HIS A 7 -4.99 -9.38 -13.45
N GLY A 8 -5.05 -10.70 -13.36
CA GLY A 8 -5.89 -11.56 -14.22
C GLY A 8 -7.36 -11.17 -14.27
N LYS A 9 -7.94 -10.70 -13.15
CA LYS A 9 -9.33 -10.21 -13.10
C LYS A 9 -9.59 -9.00 -14.02
N GLN A 10 -8.53 -8.28 -14.41
CA GLN A 10 -8.61 -7.09 -15.26
C GLN A 10 -8.34 -7.39 -16.75
N ALA A 11 -8.09 -8.65 -17.10
CA ALA A 11 -7.71 -9.04 -18.46
C ALA A 11 -8.74 -8.68 -19.54
N LEU A 12 -10.01 -8.59 -19.18
CA LEU A 12 -11.11 -8.23 -20.08
C LEU A 12 -11.59 -6.79 -19.92
N ASN A 13 -10.92 -5.98 -19.08
CA ASN A 13 -11.29 -4.60 -18.86
C ASN A 13 -11.09 -3.76 -20.14
N ALA A 14 -12.20 -3.25 -20.68
CA ALA A 14 -12.20 -2.52 -21.95
C ALA A 14 -11.47 -1.17 -21.86
N GLU A 15 -11.58 -0.47 -20.72
CA GLU A 15 -10.90 0.81 -20.49
C GLU A 15 -9.38 0.64 -20.44
N VAL A 16 -8.91 -0.41 -19.79
CA VAL A 16 -7.48 -0.76 -19.76
C VAL A 16 -6.97 -1.07 -21.17
N ARG A 17 -7.74 -1.84 -21.95
CA ARG A 17 -7.38 -2.15 -23.35
C ARG A 17 -7.30 -0.90 -24.21
N ALA A 18 -8.29 -0.02 -24.08
CA ALA A 18 -8.31 1.26 -24.82
C ALA A 18 -7.12 2.14 -24.44
N ALA A 19 -6.83 2.28 -23.14
CA ALA A 19 -5.69 3.06 -22.66
C ALA A 19 -4.35 2.51 -23.15
N VAL A 20 -4.15 1.19 -23.11
CA VAL A 20 -2.94 0.53 -23.66
C VAL A 20 -2.82 0.79 -25.16
N GLN A 21 -3.92 0.69 -25.90
CA GLN A 21 -3.92 0.91 -27.35
C GLN A 21 -3.58 2.38 -27.69
N ALA A 22 -4.16 3.33 -26.99
CA ALA A 22 -3.88 4.74 -27.16
C ALA A 22 -2.38 5.05 -26.96
N ARG A 23 -1.76 4.50 -25.89
CA ARG A 23 -0.33 4.68 -25.64
C ARG A 23 0.56 4.06 -26.72
N ARG A 24 0.14 2.93 -27.30
CA ARG A 24 0.85 2.31 -28.44
C ARG A 24 0.77 3.16 -29.70
N GLU A 25 -0.37 3.78 -29.96
CA GLU A 25 -0.58 4.71 -31.09
C GLU A 25 0.28 5.97 -30.94
N GLU A 26 0.55 6.41 -29.71
CA GLU A 26 1.48 7.48 -29.39
C GLU A 26 2.97 7.07 -29.47
N GLY A 27 3.26 5.83 -29.84
CA GLY A 27 4.62 5.31 -30.06
C GLY A 27 5.23 4.55 -28.90
N TRP A 28 4.52 4.30 -27.81
CA TRP A 28 5.02 3.49 -26.71
C TRP A 28 5.13 2.00 -27.08
N LEU A 29 6.29 1.43 -26.85
CA LEU A 29 6.46 -0.04 -26.87
C LEU A 29 5.95 -0.60 -25.54
N LEU A 30 4.65 -0.84 -25.48
CA LEU A 30 3.95 -1.27 -24.28
C LEU A 30 3.47 -2.73 -24.42
N ASP A 31 4.16 -3.64 -23.77
CA ASP A 31 3.79 -5.04 -23.69
C ASP A 31 2.89 -5.30 -22.47
N VAL A 32 2.06 -6.35 -22.55
CA VAL A 32 1.16 -6.73 -21.46
C VAL A 32 1.38 -8.20 -21.14
N ARG A 33 1.51 -8.50 -19.84
CA ARG A 33 1.49 -9.87 -19.28
C ARG A 33 0.46 -9.92 -18.17
N ILE A 34 -0.24 -11.05 -18.10
CA ILE A 34 -1.35 -11.24 -17.16
C ILE A 34 -0.89 -12.20 -16.07
N THR A 35 -1.19 -11.89 -14.81
CA THR A 35 -1.00 -12.82 -13.71
C THR A 35 -2.18 -13.81 -13.67
N TRP A 36 -1.88 -15.06 -13.47
CA TRP A 36 -2.87 -16.13 -13.35
C TRP A 36 -2.98 -16.66 -11.93
N GLU A 37 -1.82 -16.83 -11.28
CA GLU A 37 -1.72 -17.45 -9.97
C GLU A 37 -0.71 -16.72 -9.06
N GLY A 38 -0.65 -17.13 -7.80
CA GLY A 38 0.32 -16.59 -6.85
C GLY A 38 1.76 -16.84 -7.31
N GLY A 39 2.61 -15.80 -7.13
CA GLY A 39 4.01 -15.84 -7.58
C GLY A 39 4.26 -15.34 -9.01
N ASP A 40 3.22 -15.25 -9.84
CA ASP A 40 3.37 -14.76 -11.22
C ASP A 40 3.97 -13.35 -11.29
N ALA A 41 3.59 -12.44 -10.39
CA ALA A 41 4.15 -11.09 -10.38
C ALA A 41 5.68 -11.14 -10.24
N ARG A 42 6.21 -11.94 -9.31
CA ARG A 42 7.66 -12.10 -9.11
C ARG A 42 8.34 -12.71 -10.34
N ARG A 43 7.73 -13.74 -10.94
CA ARG A 43 8.25 -14.39 -12.16
C ARG A 43 8.29 -13.39 -13.32
N LEU A 44 7.20 -12.67 -13.58
CA LEU A 44 7.09 -11.72 -14.68
C LEU A 44 8.03 -10.51 -14.50
N VAL A 45 8.23 -10.02 -13.27
CA VAL A 45 9.23 -9.00 -12.97
C VAL A 45 10.62 -9.50 -13.34
N LYS A 46 11.01 -10.70 -12.90
CA LYS A 46 12.32 -11.28 -13.22
C LYS A 46 12.54 -11.41 -14.74
N GLU A 47 11.56 -11.94 -15.47
CA GLU A 47 11.59 -12.08 -16.93
C GLU A 47 11.73 -10.70 -17.61
N ALA A 48 10.97 -9.70 -17.15
CA ALA A 48 11.02 -8.35 -17.69
C ALA A 48 12.40 -7.68 -17.49
N LEU A 49 12.97 -7.84 -16.30
CA LEU A 49 14.29 -7.28 -16.01
C LEU A 49 15.38 -7.93 -16.87
N LEU A 50 15.33 -9.25 -17.07
CA LEU A 50 16.24 -9.97 -17.98
C LEU A 50 16.07 -9.52 -19.45
N ALA A 51 14.83 -9.18 -19.86
CA ALA A 51 14.52 -8.67 -21.19
C ALA A 51 14.79 -7.16 -21.35
N GLY A 52 15.34 -6.50 -20.30
CA GLY A 52 15.77 -5.12 -20.35
C GLY A 52 14.63 -4.10 -20.42
N TYR A 53 13.49 -4.38 -19.77
CA TYR A 53 12.43 -3.37 -19.64
C TYR A 53 12.84 -2.30 -18.63
N PRO A 54 12.91 -1.02 -19.05
CA PRO A 54 13.27 0.07 -18.15
C PRO A 54 12.10 0.50 -17.22
N ILE A 55 10.87 0.15 -17.59
CA ILE A 55 9.66 0.51 -16.83
C ILE A 55 8.78 -0.72 -16.68
N LEU A 56 8.39 -1.02 -15.45
CA LEU A 56 7.40 -2.03 -15.12
C LEU A 56 6.15 -1.33 -14.57
N ILE A 57 4.97 -1.72 -15.03
CA ILE A 57 3.69 -1.13 -14.63
C ILE A 57 2.92 -2.18 -13.85
N ALA A 58 2.59 -1.88 -12.61
CA ALA A 58 1.70 -2.71 -11.80
C ALA A 58 0.24 -2.36 -12.11
N GLY A 59 -0.45 -3.23 -12.84
CA GLY A 59 -1.87 -3.06 -13.20
C GLY A 59 -2.78 -3.88 -12.29
N GLY A 60 -3.32 -3.25 -11.26
CA GLY A 60 -4.17 -3.92 -10.27
C GLY A 60 -4.43 -3.05 -9.05
N GLY A 61 -4.81 -3.65 -7.93
CA GLY A 61 -4.94 -2.98 -6.64
C GLY A 61 -3.63 -2.99 -5.84
N ASP A 62 -3.71 -2.55 -4.57
CA ASP A 62 -2.55 -2.44 -3.67
C ASP A 62 -1.77 -3.75 -3.50
N GLY A 63 -2.47 -4.91 -3.55
CA GLY A 63 -1.81 -6.23 -3.52
C GLY A 63 -0.92 -6.49 -4.73
N THR A 64 -1.40 -6.18 -5.95
CA THR A 64 -0.61 -6.33 -7.18
C THR A 64 0.58 -5.38 -7.17
N LEU A 65 0.37 -4.16 -6.72
CA LEU A 65 1.43 -3.16 -6.58
C LEU A 65 2.51 -3.67 -5.62
N ARG A 66 2.12 -4.15 -4.44
CA ARG A 66 3.06 -4.70 -3.46
C ARG A 66 3.90 -5.84 -4.05
N ASP A 67 3.27 -6.80 -4.70
CA ASP A 67 3.96 -7.98 -5.25
C ASP A 67 4.98 -7.60 -6.34
N VAL A 68 4.65 -6.63 -7.19
CA VAL A 68 5.57 -6.12 -8.22
C VAL A 68 6.71 -5.32 -7.58
N ALA A 69 6.40 -4.41 -6.65
CA ALA A 69 7.39 -3.58 -5.98
C ALA A 69 8.37 -4.40 -5.14
N GLU A 70 7.87 -5.39 -4.38
CA GLU A 70 8.70 -6.32 -3.62
C GLU A 70 9.66 -7.09 -4.54
N ALA A 71 9.16 -7.62 -5.66
CA ALA A 71 9.99 -8.34 -6.62
C ALA A 71 11.07 -7.44 -7.24
N MET A 72 10.76 -6.18 -7.52
CA MET A 72 11.72 -5.18 -8.02
C MET A 72 12.75 -4.81 -6.95
N ALA A 73 12.34 -4.61 -5.72
CA ALA A 73 13.24 -4.30 -4.59
C ALA A 73 14.23 -5.44 -4.33
N LEU A 74 13.75 -6.67 -4.29
CA LEU A 74 14.59 -7.86 -4.12
C LEU A 74 15.59 -8.06 -5.26
N ALA A 75 15.21 -7.69 -6.49
CA ALA A 75 16.10 -7.73 -7.65
C ALA A 75 17.11 -6.57 -7.68
N LYS A 76 17.00 -5.59 -6.78
CA LYS A 76 17.86 -4.39 -6.74
C LYS A 76 17.97 -3.71 -8.12
N THR A 77 16.85 -3.64 -8.83
CA THR A 77 16.81 -3.12 -10.20
C THR A 77 16.89 -1.59 -10.25
N LYS A 78 17.33 -1.09 -11.41
CA LYS A 78 17.23 0.34 -11.77
C LYS A 78 15.99 0.67 -12.59
N ALA A 79 15.15 -0.32 -12.91
CA ALA A 79 13.90 -0.09 -13.61
C ALA A 79 12.95 0.74 -12.75
N SER A 80 12.16 1.59 -13.39
CA SER A 80 11.12 2.39 -12.73
C SER A 80 9.83 1.59 -12.57
N LEU A 81 9.12 1.85 -11.49
CA LEU A 81 7.78 1.33 -11.25
C LEU A 81 6.73 2.39 -11.61
N ALA A 82 5.76 2.01 -12.42
CA ALA A 82 4.57 2.79 -12.69
C ALA A 82 3.33 2.07 -12.19
N LEU A 83 2.25 2.80 -11.97
CA LEU A 83 0.98 2.28 -11.47
C LEU A 83 -0.12 2.42 -12.50
N LEU A 84 -0.93 1.37 -12.62
CA LEU A 84 -2.26 1.41 -13.22
C LEU A 84 -3.26 0.94 -12.15
N PRO A 85 -3.88 1.87 -11.39
CA PRO A 85 -4.71 1.54 -10.23
C PRO A 85 -6.05 0.96 -10.69
N LEU A 86 -6.30 -0.32 -10.41
CA LEU A 86 -7.49 -1.05 -10.82
C LEU A 86 -8.15 -1.82 -9.67
N GLY A 87 -7.76 -1.50 -8.45
CA GLY A 87 -8.32 -2.09 -7.23
C GLY A 87 -9.51 -1.30 -6.69
N THR A 88 -10.05 -1.74 -5.56
CA THR A 88 -11.16 -1.06 -4.88
C THR A 88 -10.68 0.12 -4.04
N ALA A 89 -9.58 -0.04 -3.30
CA ALA A 89 -9.04 0.98 -2.41
C ALA A 89 -8.03 1.89 -3.12
N ASN A 90 -7.01 1.30 -3.75
CA ASN A 90 -5.90 1.99 -4.39
C ASN A 90 -5.24 3.03 -3.46
N ASP A 91 -5.07 2.66 -2.19
CA ASP A 91 -4.63 3.57 -1.13
C ASP A 91 -3.29 4.23 -1.45
N PHE A 92 -2.33 3.46 -1.99
CA PHE A 92 -1.04 4.01 -2.38
C PHE A 92 -1.15 4.96 -3.58
N ALA A 93 -1.94 4.62 -4.59
CA ALA A 93 -2.13 5.49 -5.75
C ALA A 93 -2.74 6.84 -5.33
N CYS A 94 -3.75 6.83 -4.46
CA CYS A 94 -4.34 8.04 -3.90
C CYS A 94 -3.31 8.87 -3.11
N ALA A 95 -2.49 8.22 -2.26
CA ALA A 95 -1.46 8.89 -1.47
C ALA A 95 -0.36 9.50 -2.34
N ALA A 96 0.00 8.85 -3.45
CA ALA A 96 1.02 9.29 -4.40
C ALA A 96 0.47 10.25 -5.48
N GLY A 97 -0.84 10.55 -5.48
CA GLY A 97 -1.47 11.43 -6.48
C GLY A 97 -1.54 10.82 -7.88
N VAL A 98 -1.54 9.48 -7.99
CA VAL A 98 -1.69 8.77 -9.27
C VAL A 98 -3.16 8.77 -9.68
N PRO A 99 -3.51 9.21 -10.90
CA PRO A 99 -4.88 9.17 -11.39
C PRO A 99 -5.46 7.74 -11.39
N LEU A 100 -6.74 7.62 -11.07
CA LEU A 100 -7.43 6.32 -11.06
C LEU A 100 -7.98 5.93 -12.45
N GLU A 101 -8.11 6.88 -13.35
CA GLU A 101 -8.55 6.65 -14.72
C GLU A 101 -7.38 6.06 -15.53
N PRO A 102 -7.58 4.93 -16.27
CA PRO A 102 -6.49 4.19 -16.91
C PRO A 102 -5.64 4.99 -17.89
N LEU A 103 -6.27 5.84 -18.72
CA LEU A 103 -5.54 6.63 -19.71
C LEU A 103 -4.67 7.69 -19.03
N ALA A 104 -5.22 8.38 -18.03
CA ALA A 104 -4.51 9.40 -17.27
C ALA A 104 -3.36 8.79 -16.45
N ALA A 105 -3.57 7.60 -15.87
CA ALA A 105 -2.51 6.88 -15.17
C ALA A 105 -1.35 6.49 -16.09
N LEU A 106 -1.66 5.96 -17.28
CA LEU A 106 -0.64 5.61 -18.27
C LEU A 106 0.04 6.83 -18.92
N ALA A 107 -0.59 8.01 -18.92
CA ALA A 107 0.04 9.24 -19.37
C ALA A 107 1.23 9.66 -18.49
N LEU A 108 1.26 9.22 -17.22
CA LEU A 108 2.40 9.46 -16.33
C LEU A 108 3.70 8.78 -16.79
N LEU A 109 3.64 7.84 -17.74
CA LEU A 109 4.85 7.25 -18.34
C LEU A 109 5.74 8.29 -19.06
N ASP A 110 5.19 9.44 -19.42
CA ASP A 110 5.94 10.54 -20.04
C ASP A 110 6.61 11.46 -19.00
N MET A 111 6.29 11.28 -17.73
CA MET A 111 6.84 12.08 -16.64
C MET A 111 8.13 11.44 -16.08
N PRO A 112 9.05 12.24 -15.55
CA PRO A 112 10.22 11.70 -14.88
C PRO A 112 9.83 10.89 -13.64
N ALA A 113 10.46 9.73 -13.45
CA ALA A 113 10.28 8.92 -12.26
C ALA A 113 10.76 9.69 -11.01
N GLN A 114 10.03 9.55 -9.93
CA GLN A 114 10.37 10.11 -8.62
C GLN A 114 10.81 8.98 -7.68
N PRO A 115 11.81 9.21 -6.81
CA PRO A 115 12.17 8.25 -5.79
C PRO A 115 11.03 8.08 -4.80
N ILE A 116 10.81 6.84 -4.37
CA ILE A 116 9.88 6.51 -3.28
C ILE A 116 10.59 5.63 -2.28
N ASP A 117 10.19 5.74 -1.02
CA ASP A 117 10.67 4.91 0.06
C ASP A 117 9.89 3.59 0.09
N LEU A 118 10.51 2.58 0.67
CA LEU A 118 9.89 1.29 0.96
C LEU A 118 10.09 0.99 2.44
N GLY A 119 9.03 0.57 3.12
CA GLY A 119 9.16 0.00 4.45
C GLY A 119 9.49 -1.48 4.37
N GLU A 120 10.17 -1.98 5.40
CA GLU A 120 10.47 -3.40 5.55
C GLU A 120 10.13 -3.86 6.96
N VAL A 121 9.51 -5.01 7.08
CA VAL A 121 9.26 -5.70 8.34
C VAL A 121 9.55 -7.19 8.16
N ASP A 122 10.48 -7.72 8.94
CA ASP A 122 10.89 -9.14 8.90
C ASP A 122 11.25 -9.62 7.48
N GLY A 123 11.93 -8.77 6.69
CA GLY A 123 12.33 -9.06 5.31
C GLY A 123 11.20 -8.95 4.28
N GLN A 124 10.00 -8.53 4.69
CA GLN A 124 8.88 -8.26 3.79
C GLN A 124 8.75 -6.77 3.53
N VAL A 125 8.66 -6.42 2.25
CA VAL A 125 8.55 -5.02 1.81
C VAL A 125 7.10 -4.57 1.80
N PHE A 126 6.85 -3.35 2.25
CA PHE A 126 5.57 -2.67 2.07
C PHE A 126 5.77 -1.25 1.51
N LEU A 127 4.81 -0.80 0.70
CA LEU A 127 4.84 0.54 0.11
C LEU A 127 4.00 1.54 0.90
N ASN A 128 2.89 1.08 1.44
CA ASN A 128 1.89 1.96 2.03
C ASN A 128 1.95 1.90 3.56
N MET A 129 1.53 0.79 4.15
CA MET A 129 1.44 0.67 5.61
C MET A 129 1.58 -0.77 6.09
N ALA A 130 2.31 -0.96 7.18
CA ALA A 130 2.25 -2.16 8.00
C ALA A 130 1.31 -1.91 9.19
N THR A 131 0.46 -2.87 9.51
CA THR A 131 -0.49 -2.77 10.62
C THR A 131 -0.32 -3.92 11.61
N GLY A 132 -0.58 -3.66 12.88
CA GLY A 132 -0.50 -4.64 13.96
C GLY A 132 -1.66 -4.48 14.96
N GLY A 133 -1.76 -5.41 15.90
CA GLY A 133 -2.83 -5.45 16.89
C GLY A 133 -4.18 -5.91 16.32
N PHE A 134 -5.28 -5.38 16.84
CA PHE A 134 -6.64 -5.75 16.41
C PHE A 134 -6.86 -5.57 14.90
N GLY A 135 -6.28 -4.52 14.32
CA GLY A 135 -6.39 -4.25 12.88
C GLY A 135 -5.86 -5.38 12.01
N SER A 136 -4.81 -6.10 12.42
CA SER A 136 -4.25 -7.23 11.69
C SER A 136 -5.15 -8.46 11.74
N ASN A 137 -5.79 -8.75 12.88
CA ASN A 137 -6.74 -9.86 13.02
C ASN A 137 -8.04 -9.62 12.25
N VAL A 138 -8.51 -8.37 12.20
CA VAL A 138 -9.68 -7.96 11.43
C VAL A 138 -9.44 -8.15 9.93
N THR A 139 -8.25 -7.79 9.43
CA THR A 139 -7.94 -7.95 8.00
C THR A 139 -7.84 -9.41 7.58
N ALA A 140 -7.40 -10.31 8.47
CA ALA A 140 -7.23 -11.73 8.17
C ALA A 140 -8.54 -12.54 8.18
N ASN A 141 -9.51 -12.18 9.03
CA ASN A 141 -10.70 -13.00 9.30
C ASN A 141 -12.04 -12.31 9.08
N THR A 142 -12.07 -11.12 8.49
CA THR A 142 -13.29 -10.30 8.52
C THR A 142 -14.15 -10.45 7.29
N SER A 143 -15.47 -10.63 7.52
CA SER A 143 -16.52 -10.51 6.52
C SER A 143 -16.56 -9.11 5.88
N GLU A 144 -17.05 -9.02 4.64
CA GLU A 144 -17.25 -7.77 3.89
C GLU A 144 -18.05 -6.70 4.67
N GLU A 145 -18.92 -7.13 5.59
CA GLU A 145 -19.72 -6.23 6.43
C GLU A 145 -18.90 -5.48 7.47
N LEU A 146 -17.90 -6.12 8.09
CA LEU A 146 -17.04 -5.47 9.08
C LEU A 146 -16.05 -4.50 8.42
N LYS A 147 -15.60 -4.78 7.19
CA LYS A 147 -14.82 -3.83 6.38
C LYS A 147 -15.60 -2.54 6.08
N ARG A 148 -16.92 -2.65 5.93
CA ARG A 148 -17.82 -1.51 5.69
C ARG A 148 -18.07 -0.68 6.94
N VAL A 149 -18.07 -1.32 8.12
CA VAL A 149 -18.27 -0.66 9.43
C VAL A 149 -17.01 0.04 9.94
N LEU A 150 -15.83 -0.44 9.54
CA LEU A 150 -14.53 0.15 9.92
C LEU A 150 -14.13 1.38 9.07
N GLY A 151 -15.05 1.90 8.26
CA GLY A 151 -14.87 3.04 7.39
C GLY A 151 -14.68 4.39 8.09
N GLY A 152 -13.45 4.76 8.43
CA GLY A 152 -13.05 6.06 8.99
C GLY A 152 -12.38 5.96 10.36
N ALA A 153 -11.34 6.75 10.62
CA ALA A 153 -10.62 6.73 11.91
C ALA A 153 -11.56 7.00 13.11
N ALA A 154 -12.58 7.84 12.94
CA ALA A 154 -13.61 8.09 13.96
C ALA A 154 -14.56 6.90 14.15
N TYR A 155 -14.89 6.18 13.07
CA TYR A 155 -15.65 4.94 13.13
C TYR A 155 -14.82 3.78 13.67
N PHE A 156 -13.52 3.77 13.38
CA PHE A 156 -12.58 2.81 13.95
C PHE A 156 -12.56 2.92 15.49
N LEU A 157 -12.44 4.12 16.04
CA LEU A 157 -12.53 4.36 17.50
C LEU A 157 -13.90 4.02 18.07
N THR A 158 -15.00 4.37 17.40
CA THR A 158 -16.35 4.09 17.87
C THR A 158 -16.70 2.59 17.75
N GLY A 159 -16.18 1.91 16.75
CA GLY A 159 -16.28 0.45 16.59
C GLY A 159 -15.55 -0.28 17.72
N LEU A 160 -14.33 0.16 18.06
CA LEU A 160 -13.52 -0.42 19.14
C LEU A 160 -14.18 -0.29 20.52
N THR A 161 -14.88 0.82 20.81
CA THR A 161 -15.58 1.00 22.10
C THR A 161 -16.80 0.09 22.28
N ARG A 162 -17.34 -0.45 21.19
CA ARG A 162 -18.46 -1.42 21.23
C ARG A 162 -18.00 -2.89 21.35
N PHE A 163 -16.73 -3.17 21.12
CA PHE A 163 -16.17 -4.52 21.27
C PHE A 163 -15.51 -4.66 22.66
N ALA A 164 -16.30 -4.92 23.68
CA ALA A 164 -15.83 -5.17 25.06
C ALA A 164 -14.88 -6.38 25.21
N GLU A 165 -14.64 -7.13 24.13
CA GLU A 165 -13.81 -8.35 24.11
C GLU A 165 -12.51 -8.20 23.30
N VAL A 166 -12.14 -6.97 22.88
CA VAL A 166 -10.91 -6.75 22.11
C VAL A 166 -9.71 -6.94 23.04
N GLN A 167 -8.95 -8.00 22.81
CA GLN A 167 -7.69 -8.21 23.50
C GLN A 167 -6.67 -7.17 23.05
N SER A 168 -6.15 -6.40 23.99
CA SER A 168 -5.03 -5.50 23.74
C SER A 168 -3.75 -6.30 23.55
N SER A 169 -2.91 -5.86 22.62
CA SER A 169 -1.52 -6.32 22.52
C SER A 169 -0.64 -5.41 23.38
N PHE A 170 0.48 -5.92 23.88
CA PHE A 170 1.48 -5.11 24.55
C PHE A 170 2.70 -4.97 23.66
N GLY A 171 3.29 -3.78 23.57
CA GLY A 171 4.47 -3.54 22.75
C GLY A 171 5.34 -2.40 23.24
N ARG A 172 6.59 -2.44 22.80
CA ARG A 172 7.53 -1.33 22.92
C ARG A 172 7.99 -0.94 21.51
N PHE A 173 7.87 0.34 21.20
CA PHE A 173 8.27 0.90 19.92
C PHE A 173 9.29 2.00 20.15
N THR A 174 10.40 1.94 19.43
CA THR A 174 11.51 2.90 19.54
C THR A 174 11.93 3.37 18.15
N GLY A 175 12.16 4.67 18.02
CA GLY A 175 12.73 5.33 16.85
C GLY A 175 13.85 6.28 17.27
N LEU A 176 14.33 7.11 16.35
CA LEU A 176 15.38 8.09 16.63
C LEU A 176 15.00 9.03 17.80
N ASP A 177 13.80 9.64 17.70
CA ASP A 177 13.29 10.59 18.70
C ASP A 177 11.92 10.13 19.24
N PHE A 178 11.65 8.83 19.20
CA PHE A 178 10.38 8.24 19.59
C PHE A 178 10.57 7.02 20.45
N GLN A 179 9.90 6.99 21.60
CA GLN A 179 9.78 5.81 22.44
C GLN A 179 8.37 5.72 23.02
N TRP A 180 7.77 4.57 22.86
CA TRP A 180 6.46 4.26 23.45
C TRP A 180 6.43 2.82 23.93
N GLU A 181 5.79 2.58 25.08
CA GLU A 181 5.59 1.25 25.65
C GLU A 181 4.23 1.18 26.33
N GLY A 182 3.45 0.14 26.07
CA GLY A 182 2.13 -0.04 26.68
C GLY A 182 1.26 -1.04 25.97
N GLY A 183 0.02 -1.14 26.47
CA GLY A 183 -1.05 -1.89 25.82
C GLY A 183 -1.64 -1.09 24.66
N PHE A 184 -1.83 -1.71 23.50
CA PHE A 184 -2.42 -1.06 22.34
C PHE A 184 -3.49 -1.92 21.67
N LEU A 185 -4.47 -1.28 21.07
CA LEU A 185 -5.54 -1.92 20.30
C LEU A 185 -5.14 -2.02 18.82
N ALA A 186 -4.50 -1.01 18.28
CA ALA A 186 -4.05 -1.00 16.90
C ALA A 186 -2.75 -0.21 16.74
N LEU A 187 -1.94 -0.64 15.79
CA LEU A 187 -0.70 -0.01 15.35
C LEU A 187 -0.74 0.16 13.84
N GLY A 188 -0.36 1.33 13.37
CA GLY A 188 -0.05 1.61 11.97
C GLY A 188 1.37 2.15 11.85
N ILE A 189 2.18 1.54 10.99
CA ILE A 189 3.50 2.06 10.60
C ILE A 189 3.40 2.42 9.12
N GLY A 190 3.27 3.71 8.84
CA GLY A 190 2.96 4.24 7.52
C GLY A 190 4.17 4.80 6.79
N ASN A 191 4.46 4.27 5.62
CA ASN A 191 5.18 4.96 4.56
C ASN A 191 4.21 5.88 3.80
N GLY A 192 2.98 5.42 3.56
CA GLY A 192 1.85 6.20 3.06
C GLY A 192 0.88 6.63 4.17
N ARG A 193 -0.08 7.48 3.80
CA ARG A 193 -1.02 8.13 4.73
C ARG A 193 -2.22 7.27 5.09
N GLN A 194 -2.64 6.38 4.18
CA GLN A 194 -3.93 5.71 4.19
C GLN A 194 -3.77 4.21 4.28
N ALA A 195 -4.76 3.56 4.88
CA ALA A 195 -4.90 2.11 4.85
C ALA A 195 -6.37 1.72 4.82
N GLY A 196 -6.68 0.56 4.22
CA GLY A 196 -8.00 -0.06 4.30
C GLY A 196 -9.11 0.70 3.59
N GLY A 197 -8.83 1.38 2.46
CA GLY A 197 -9.87 2.04 1.66
C GLY A 197 -10.04 3.53 1.98
N GLY A 198 -8.95 4.26 2.09
CA GLY A 198 -8.96 5.72 2.24
C GLY A 198 -8.89 6.22 3.68
N HIS A 199 -8.69 5.32 4.67
CA HIS A 199 -8.62 5.74 6.07
C HIS A 199 -7.25 6.31 6.41
N LEU A 200 -7.20 7.58 6.81
CA LEU A 200 -6.00 8.30 7.22
C LEU A 200 -5.54 7.83 8.61
N LEU A 201 -4.63 6.86 8.66
CA LEU A 201 -3.99 6.42 9.90
C LEU A 201 -2.72 7.22 10.20
N CYS A 202 -1.95 7.55 9.18
CA CYS A 202 -0.71 8.31 9.29
C CYS A 202 -0.75 9.56 8.42
N PRO A 203 -1.57 10.60 8.76
CA PRO A 203 -1.84 11.74 7.87
C PRO A 203 -0.60 12.57 7.52
N GLN A 204 0.45 12.50 8.32
CA GLN A 204 1.71 13.21 8.10
C GLN A 204 2.72 12.42 7.25
N ALA A 205 2.49 11.13 6.98
CA ALA A 205 3.40 10.29 6.22
C ALA A 205 3.62 10.83 4.79
N ARG A 206 4.85 10.70 4.31
CA ARG A 206 5.25 11.03 2.94
C ARG A 206 6.04 9.86 2.39
N VAL A 207 5.74 9.46 1.17
CA VAL A 207 6.33 8.29 0.52
C VAL A 207 7.78 8.46 0.05
N ASN A 208 8.40 9.60 0.33
CA ASN A 208 9.72 9.99 -0.23
C ASN A 208 10.54 10.88 0.71
N ASP A 209 10.40 10.77 2.01
CA ASP A 209 11.14 11.56 3.01
C ASP A 209 12.10 10.74 3.88
N GLY A 210 12.22 9.43 3.60
CA GLY A 210 13.08 8.51 4.34
C GLY A 210 12.56 8.17 5.74
N LEU A 211 11.31 8.48 6.06
CA LEU A 211 10.72 8.32 7.38
C LEU A 211 9.49 7.40 7.36
N LEU A 212 9.26 6.72 8.47
CA LEU A 212 8.03 5.98 8.73
C LEU A 212 7.24 6.71 9.82
N ALA A 213 5.97 6.98 9.56
CA ALA A 213 5.06 7.55 10.54
C ALA A 213 4.45 6.43 11.40
N VAL A 214 4.39 6.64 12.71
CA VAL A 214 3.83 5.66 13.65
C VAL A 214 2.51 6.19 14.21
N CYS A 215 1.46 5.38 14.12
CA CYS A 215 0.17 5.63 14.75
C CYS A 215 -0.15 4.48 15.71
N ILE A 216 -0.32 4.80 16.98
CA ILE A 216 -0.68 3.84 18.02
C ILE A 216 -2.03 4.23 18.60
N ILE A 217 -2.95 3.27 18.66
CA ILE A 217 -4.21 3.40 19.38
C ILE A 217 -4.05 2.66 20.71
N PRO A 218 -3.83 3.36 21.84
CA PRO A 218 -3.59 2.73 23.13
C PRO A 218 -4.83 2.02 23.64
N ALA A 219 -4.64 1.00 24.47
CA ALA A 219 -5.72 0.33 25.20
C ALA A 219 -6.32 1.30 26.24
N ALA A 220 -7.63 1.17 26.51
CA ALA A 220 -8.36 2.11 27.38
C ALA A 220 -7.76 2.23 28.80
N ALA A 221 -7.13 1.18 29.33
CA ALA A 221 -6.44 1.20 30.61
C ALA A 221 -5.16 2.06 30.61
N ASP A 222 -4.54 2.28 29.44
CA ASP A 222 -3.28 3.01 29.30
C ASP A 222 -3.45 4.46 28.83
N VAL A 223 -4.67 4.87 28.48
CA VAL A 223 -4.95 6.26 28.01
C VAL A 223 -4.57 7.28 29.07
N VAL A 224 -4.80 6.98 30.37
CA VAL A 224 -4.49 7.89 31.48
C VAL A 224 -2.98 8.07 31.64
N GLY A 225 -2.18 7.01 31.43
CA GLY A 225 -0.71 7.06 31.48
C GLY A 225 -0.11 7.83 30.28
N THR A 226 -0.69 7.70 29.11
CA THR A 226 -0.17 8.33 27.87
C THR A 226 -0.42 9.84 27.85
N LEU A 227 -1.54 10.32 28.39
CA LEU A 227 -1.80 11.76 28.51
C LEU A 227 -0.84 12.46 29.49
N GLY A 228 -0.37 11.75 30.52
CA GLY A 228 0.61 12.28 31.48
C GLY A 228 2.00 12.51 30.87
N THR A 229 2.40 11.72 29.87
CA THR A 229 3.72 11.84 29.20
C THR A 229 3.72 12.85 28.05
N MET A 230 2.57 13.24 27.52
CA MET A 230 2.47 14.27 26.47
C MET A 230 2.39 15.71 27.07
N LEU A 231 2.16 15.84 28.36
CA LEU A 231 2.03 17.13 29.08
C LEU A 231 3.28 17.46 29.93
N SER A 232 4.29 16.62 29.92
CA SER A 232 5.59 16.82 30.57
C SER A 232 6.69 17.08 29.52
#